data_3e4786727d099c94c137dcde9dc17ae7
#
_entry.id   3e4786727d099c94c137dcde9dc17ae7
#
_cell.length_a   1.000
_cell.length_b   1.000
_cell.length_c   1.000
_cell.angle_alpha   90.00
_cell.angle_beta   90.00
_cell.angle_gamma   90.00
#
_symmetry.space_group_name_H-M   'P 1'
#
loop_
_entity.id
_entity.type
_entity.pdbx_description
1 polymer ?
#
loop_
_entity_poly.entity_id
_entity_poly.type
_entity_poly.pdbx_seq_one_letter_code
_entity_poly.pdbx_strand_id
1 'polypeptide(L)'
;MLCCRSVADHFVALARYQDFSTFRNMLNELCNCFAVEIGNEYSDAYPRLGIGVYRIDKEHPPIQKMVEYANLARKSLRTNTTTHIAVYDERVYTQLIRAGKIEQSMKNAMAQHEFKAFIQPKYNLETGQIVGAEALVRWIREDGSMIYPDDFIPIFEKNGFIVELDFFILGEVCRMIQRRLQEKRHCVPISINQSRVLLQEKDYVKRVADILKKYDTPPRYIELELTERIFRDDLTDLAKMMGELRNLGIRWSIDDFGTGYSSLNLLKELPVDIIKIDKSFLDETESSETSKIII
;
A
#
# COMPACT_ATOMS: atom_id res chain seq x y z
N MET A 1 3.72 21.64 35.22
CA MET A 1 4.35 21.22 33.95
C MET A 1 5.79 21.68 33.93
N LEU A 2 6.73 20.81 33.61
CA LEU A 2 8.14 21.16 33.37
C LEU A 2 8.38 21.01 31.87
N CYS A 3 9.03 21.98 31.24
CA CYS A 3 9.32 21.96 29.82
C CYS A 3 10.76 22.37 29.55
N CYS A 4 11.43 21.70 28.60
CA CYS A 4 12.76 22.10 28.15
C CYS A 4 12.86 21.91 26.63
N ARG A 5 13.73 22.72 26.01
CA ARG A 5 14.10 22.55 24.60
C ARG A 5 15.19 21.47 24.51
N SER A 6 14.97 20.44 23.68
CA SER A 6 15.91 19.34 23.50
C SER A 6 16.89 19.65 22.36
N VAL A 7 16.39 19.76 21.13
CA VAL A 7 17.20 20.04 19.93
C VAL A 7 16.32 20.77 18.91
N ALA A 8 16.83 21.84 18.30
CA ALA A 8 16.16 22.59 17.24
C ALA A 8 14.72 23.00 17.63
N ASP A 9 13.71 22.51 16.95
CA ASP A 9 12.28 22.74 17.18
C ASP A 9 11.63 21.66 18.08
N HIS A 10 12.43 20.81 18.72
CA HIS A 10 11.94 19.76 19.62
C HIS A 10 11.94 20.21 21.07
N PHE A 11 10.78 20.09 21.71
CA PHE A 11 10.56 20.36 23.12
C PHE A 11 10.11 19.09 23.84
N VAL A 12 10.54 18.94 25.07
CA VAL A 12 10.13 17.84 25.96
C VAL A 12 9.41 18.46 27.16
N ALA A 13 8.22 17.96 27.46
CA ALA A 13 7.43 18.39 28.58
C ALA A 13 7.07 17.20 29.49
N LEU A 14 7.19 17.42 30.82
CA LEU A 14 6.68 16.51 31.84
C LEU A 14 5.45 17.14 32.47
N ALA A 15 4.29 16.49 32.35
CA ALA A 15 3.02 16.98 32.87
C ALA A 15 2.37 15.91 33.77
N ARG A 16 1.73 16.42 34.87
CA ARG A 16 0.85 15.58 35.70
C ARG A 16 -0.59 15.83 35.25
N TYR A 17 -1.38 14.76 35.14
CA TYR A 17 -2.80 14.81 34.79
C TYR A 17 -3.61 13.92 35.74
N GLN A 18 -4.88 14.21 35.91
CA GLN A 18 -5.81 13.37 36.68
C GLN A 18 -6.55 12.39 35.77
N ASP A 19 -7.07 12.88 34.63
CA ASP A 19 -7.72 12.12 33.60
C ASP A 19 -7.02 12.33 32.26
N PHE A 20 -6.71 11.23 31.59
CA PHE A 20 -5.97 11.29 30.31
C PHE A 20 -6.82 11.81 29.16
N SER A 21 -8.12 11.56 29.15
CA SER A 21 -9.02 12.04 28.09
C SER A 21 -9.11 13.57 28.11
N THR A 22 -9.29 14.16 29.29
CA THR A 22 -9.29 15.60 29.49
C THR A 22 -7.94 16.23 29.11
N PHE A 23 -6.85 15.60 29.54
CA PHE A 23 -5.50 16.06 29.18
C PHE A 23 -5.25 16.03 27.68
N ARG A 24 -5.70 14.97 26.98
CA ARG A 24 -5.61 14.85 25.53
C ARG A 24 -6.39 15.94 24.80
N ASN A 25 -7.59 16.29 25.30
CA ASN A 25 -8.38 17.37 24.72
C ASN A 25 -7.68 18.72 24.87
N MET A 26 -7.11 18.99 26.04
CA MET A 26 -6.28 20.19 26.27
C MET A 26 -5.09 20.27 25.31
N LEU A 27 -4.41 19.14 25.05
CA LEU A 27 -3.31 19.10 24.07
C LEU A 27 -3.79 19.36 22.62
N ASN A 28 -4.98 18.87 22.24
CA ASN A 28 -5.58 19.19 20.94
C ASN A 28 -5.89 20.68 20.80
N GLU A 29 -6.46 21.30 21.84
CA GLU A 29 -6.71 22.75 21.88
C GLU A 29 -5.41 23.54 21.74
N LEU A 30 -4.35 23.10 22.42
CA LEU A 30 -3.02 23.73 22.31
C LEU A 30 -2.51 23.67 20.85
N CYS A 31 -2.67 22.53 20.16
CA CYS A 31 -2.27 22.40 18.76
C CYS A 31 -3.06 23.34 17.85
N ASN A 32 -4.36 23.47 18.09
CA ASN A 32 -5.22 24.37 17.32
C ASN A 32 -4.87 25.84 17.56
N CYS A 33 -4.68 26.26 18.82
CA CYS A 33 -4.25 27.62 19.17
C CYS A 33 -2.91 27.96 18.53
N PHE A 34 -1.94 27.04 18.59
CA PHE A 34 -0.63 27.22 17.97
C PHE A 34 -0.74 27.44 16.45
N ALA A 35 -1.57 26.64 15.76
CA ALA A 35 -1.77 26.78 14.32
C ALA A 35 -2.39 28.15 13.96
N VAL A 36 -3.35 28.64 14.76
CA VAL A 36 -4.01 29.93 14.55
C VAL A 36 -3.03 31.07 14.80
N GLU A 37 -2.30 31.07 15.93
CA GLU A 37 -1.38 32.16 16.29
C GLU A 37 -0.26 32.31 15.25
N ILE A 38 0.37 31.23 14.85
CA ILE A 38 1.45 31.26 13.85
C ILE A 38 0.90 31.61 12.45
N GLY A 39 -0.28 31.09 12.07
CA GLY A 39 -0.93 31.45 10.80
C GLY A 39 -1.28 32.95 10.71
N ASN A 40 -1.59 33.59 11.82
CA ASN A 40 -1.83 35.03 11.87
C ASN A 40 -0.54 35.86 11.75
N GLU A 41 0.57 35.36 12.26
CA GLU A 41 1.87 36.04 12.23
C GLU A 41 2.64 35.81 10.91
N TYR A 42 2.45 34.65 10.27
CA TYR A 42 3.13 34.24 9.04
C TYR A 42 2.11 33.69 8.05
N SER A 43 1.59 34.56 7.19
CA SER A 43 0.49 34.22 6.23
C SER A 43 0.77 33.05 5.28
N ASP A 44 2.05 32.78 4.99
CA ASP A 44 2.48 31.73 4.06
C ASP A 44 2.97 30.44 4.75
N ALA A 45 2.91 30.37 6.09
CA ALA A 45 3.36 29.23 6.85
C ALA A 45 2.17 28.45 7.43
N TYR A 46 2.17 27.13 7.20
CA TYR A 46 1.23 26.20 7.83
C TYR A 46 1.97 25.32 8.85
N PRO A 47 2.39 25.87 10.00
CA PRO A 47 3.14 25.11 10.97
C PRO A 47 2.25 24.05 11.59
N ARG A 48 2.81 22.85 11.75
CA ARG A 48 2.13 21.74 12.40
C ARG A 48 2.85 21.36 13.67
N LEU A 49 2.12 21.37 14.78
CA LEU A 49 2.62 20.87 16.05
C LEU A 49 2.27 19.38 16.16
N GLY A 50 3.29 18.51 16.20
CA GLY A 50 3.12 17.06 16.41
C GLY A 50 3.54 16.70 17.84
N ILE A 51 2.66 16.10 18.61
CA ILE A 51 2.88 15.72 20.00
C ILE A 51 2.94 14.21 20.13
N GLY A 52 4.05 13.68 20.64
CA GLY A 52 4.15 12.28 21.07
C GLY A 52 4.05 12.22 22.61
N VAL A 53 3.25 11.31 23.11
CA VAL A 53 3.00 11.14 24.54
C VAL A 53 3.47 9.74 24.98
N TYR A 54 4.29 9.69 26.02
CA TYR A 54 4.57 8.48 26.78
C TYR A 54 3.87 8.58 28.14
N ARG A 55 3.05 7.62 28.51
CA ARG A 55 2.38 7.55 29.80
C ARG A 55 3.28 6.86 30.80
N ILE A 56 3.62 7.54 31.90
CA ILE A 56 4.51 7.00 32.92
C ILE A 56 3.66 6.25 33.95
N ASP A 57 3.91 4.96 34.08
CA ASP A 57 3.29 4.08 35.08
C ASP A 57 4.25 3.85 36.25
N LYS A 58 3.84 3.07 37.26
CA LYS A 58 4.64 2.78 38.45
C LYS A 58 5.99 2.12 38.13
N GLU A 59 5.98 1.22 37.15
CA GLU A 59 7.19 0.62 36.59
C GLU A 59 7.53 1.33 35.29
N HIS A 60 8.59 2.11 35.27
CA HIS A 60 8.94 2.91 34.11
C HIS A 60 10.43 2.79 33.77
N PRO A 61 10.82 2.86 32.48
CA PRO A 61 12.20 2.86 32.07
C PRO A 61 12.91 4.17 32.45
N PRO A 62 14.25 4.24 32.29
CA PRO A 62 14.99 5.47 32.46
C PRO A 62 14.43 6.62 31.61
N ILE A 63 14.57 7.86 32.09
CA ILE A 63 14.00 9.05 31.44
C ILE A 63 14.38 9.21 29.98
N GLN A 64 15.59 8.82 29.61
CA GLN A 64 16.05 8.85 28.22
C GLN A 64 15.19 7.98 27.33
N LYS A 65 14.81 6.79 27.77
CA LYS A 65 13.90 5.88 27.04
C LYS A 65 12.49 6.41 27.00
N MET A 66 11.98 7.08 28.07
CA MET A 66 10.66 7.69 28.03
C MET A 66 10.57 8.78 26.96
N VAL A 67 11.60 9.63 26.86
CA VAL A 67 11.70 10.67 25.83
C VAL A 67 11.80 10.04 24.43
N GLU A 68 12.58 8.98 24.30
CA GLU A 68 12.68 8.22 23.04
C GLU A 68 11.31 7.65 22.64
N TYR A 69 10.59 7.02 23.55
CA TYR A 69 9.26 6.46 23.30
C TYR A 69 8.23 7.53 22.92
N ALA A 70 8.23 8.68 23.60
CA ALA A 70 7.39 9.81 23.23
C ALA A 70 7.74 10.31 21.81
N ASN A 71 9.02 10.42 21.46
CA ASN A 71 9.46 10.84 20.13
C ASN A 71 9.11 9.81 19.05
N LEU A 72 9.16 8.52 19.35
CA LEU A 72 8.70 7.46 18.45
C LEU A 72 7.20 7.56 18.17
N ALA A 73 6.39 7.80 19.20
CA ALA A 73 4.97 8.07 19.03
C ALA A 73 4.75 9.31 18.13
N ARG A 74 5.48 10.40 18.36
CA ARG A 74 5.43 11.58 17.50
C ARG A 74 5.75 11.27 16.03
N LYS A 75 6.80 10.47 15.78
CA LYS A 75 7.21 10.07 14.42
C LYS A 75 6.17 9.19 13.72
N SER A 76 5.27 8.53 14.45
CA SER A 76 4.17 7.75 13.86
C SER A 76 3.05 8.62 13.29
N LEU A 77 3.01 9.92 13.61
CA LEU A 77 2.04 10.85 13.04
C LEU A 77 2.29 11.02 11.55
N ARG A 78 1.29 10.68 10.74
CA ARG A 78 1.34 10.86 9.28
C ARG A 78 1.18 12.32 8.92
N THR A 79 1.89 12.78 7.90
CA THR A 79 1.83 14.17 7.42
C THR A 79 0.46 14.62 6.94
N ASN A 80 -0.43 13.69 6.60
CA ASN A 80 -1.76 13.97 6.02
C ASN A 80 -2.93 13.70 6.96
N THR A 81 -2.70 13.50 8.27
CA THR A 81 -3.78 13.28 9.24
C THR A 81 -4.13 14.55 10.01
N THR A 82 -5.41 14.70 10.36
CA THR A 82 -5.90 15.75 11.27
C THR A 82 -5.48 15.51 12.72
N THR A 83 -4.83 14.38 13.02
CA THR A 83 -4.42 14.00 14.37
C THR A 83 -3.05 14.60 14.67
N HIS A 84 -2.96 15.43 15.70
CA HIS A 84 -1.73 16.09 16.15
C HIS A 84 -1.03 15.36 17.30
N ILE A 85 -1.69 14.37 17.91
CA ILE A 85 -1.22 13.68 19.11
C ILE A 85 -1.15 12.19 18.86
N ALA A 86 0.00 11.57 19.15
CA ALA A 86 0.17 10.13 19.22
C ALA A 86 0.61 9.71 20.62
N VAL A 87 0.01 8.67 21.15
CA VAL A 87 0.40 8.06 22.41
C VAL A 87 1.29 6.87 22.13
N TYR A 88 2.40 6.74 22.85
CA TYR A 88 3.26 5.57 22.71
C TYR A 88 2.48 4.30 23.08
N ASP A 89 2.57 3.34 22.21
CA ASP A 89 2.11 1.97 22.39
C ASP A 89 3.26 1.06 21.92
N GLU A 90 3.54 0.02 22.67
CA GLU A 90 4.59 -0.95 22.34
C GLU A 90 4.35 -1.58 20.97
N ARG A 91 3.09 -1.74 20.57
CA ARG A 91 2.71 -2.23 19.22
C ARG A 91 3.19 -1.27 18.13
N VAL A 92 2.99 0.03 18.32
CA VAL A 92 3.44 1.07 17.38
C VAL A 92 4.97 1.06 17.27
N TYR A 93 5.67 0.90 18.38
CA TYR A 93 7.12 0.78 18.41
C TYR A 93 7.61 -0.43 17.63
N THR A 94 7.01 -1.59 17.90
CA THR A 94 7.33 -2.84 17.19
C THR A 94 7.10 -2.72 15.68
N GLN A 95 6.00 -2.08 15.27
CA GLN A 95 5.72 -1.81 13.86
C GLN A 95 6.77 -0.88 13.22
N LEU A 96 7.19 0.19 13.91
CA LEU A 96 8.22 1.10 13.38
C LEU A 96 9.58 0.41 13.23
N ILE A 97 9.99 -0.42 14.21
CA ILE A 97 11.23 -1.22 14.12
C ILE A 97 11.13 -2.22 12.95
N ARG A 98 9.96 -2.88 12.81
CA ARG A 98 9.73 -3.83 11.71
C ARG A 98 9.81 -3.12 10.36
N ALA A 99 9.16 -1.96 10.22
CA ALA A 99 9.22 -1.16 9.01
C ALA A 99 10.65 -0.73 8.67
N GLY A 100 11.42 -0.24 9.65
CA GLY A 100 12.83 0.12 9.45
C GLY A 100 13.69 -1.06 8.98
N LYS A 101 13.50 -2.26 9.55
CA LYS A 101 14.19 -3.49 9.10
C LYS A 101 13.82 -3.87 7.66
N ILE A 102 12.56 -3.73 7.29
CA ILE A 102 12.05 -3.98 5.93
C ILE A 102 12.71 -3.01 4.94
N GLU A 103 12.69 -1.70 5.23
CA GLU A 103 13.34 -0.69 4.39
C GLU A 103 14.84 -0.92 4.21
N GLN A 104 15.53 -1.30 5.28
CA GLN A 104 16.96 -1.55 5.24
C GLN A 104 17.33 -2.78 4.39
N SER A 105 16.46 -3.80 4.36
CA SER A 105 16.74 -5.08 3.68
C SER A 105 16.19 -5.17 2.26
N MET A 106 15.22 -4.32 1.85
CA MET A 106 14.48 -4.45 0.59
C MET A 106 15.35 -4.52 -0.67
N LYS A 107 16.40 -3.67 -0.78
CA LYS A 107 17.28 -3.66 -1.97
C LYS A 107 18.11 -4.92 -2.06
N ASN A 108 18.62 -5.40 -0.93
CA ASN A 108 19.39 -6.63 -0.88
C ASN A 108 18.51 -7.85 -1.19
N ALA A 109 17.30 -7.89 -0.63
CA ALA A 109 16.31 -8.91 -0.92
C ALA A 109 15.96 -9.01 -2.42
N MET A 110 15.85 -7.85 -3.09
CA MET A 110 15.66 -7.81 -4.54
C MET A 110 16.85 -8.42 -5.29
N ALA A 111 18.07 -8.03 -4.93
CA ALA A 111 19.31 -8.55 -5.54
C ALA A 111 19.49 -10.05 -5.31
N GLN A 112 19.06 -10.57 -4.16
CA GLN A 112 19.13 -11.99 -3.81
C GLN A 112 17.92 -12.80 -4.28
N HIS A 113 17.00 -12.18 -5.07
CA HIS A 113 15.78 -12.83 -5.54
C HIS A 113 14.93 -13.44 -4.41
N GLU A 114 14.85 -12.79 -3.26
CA GLU A 114 14.00 -13.22 -2.15
C GLU A 114 12.50 -12.98 -2.43
N PHE A 115 12.17 -12.05 -3.32
CA PHE A 115 10.79 -11.86 -3.79
C PHE A 115 10.42 -12.94 -4.81
N LYS A 116 9.31 -13.63 -4.57
CA LYS A 116 8.82 -14.73 -5.41
C LYS A 116 7.39 -14.45 -5.86
N ALA A 117 7.09 -14.80 -7.10
CA ALA A 117 5.73 -14.85 -7.61
C ALA A 117 5.12 -16.22 -7.30
N PHE A 118 4.17 -16.28 -6.37
CA PHE A 118 3.35 -17.45 -6.13
C PHE A 118 2.14 -17.40 -7.06
N ILE A 119 1.75 -18.55 -7.57
CA ILE A 119 0.72 -18.65 -8.59
C ILE A 119 -0.53 -19.29 -8.00
N GLN A 120 -1.62 -18.52 -7.95
CA GLN A 120 -2.93 -19.00 -7.54
C GLN A 120 -3.79 -19.22 -8.78
N PRO A 121 -4.25 -20.48 -9.06
CA PRO A 121 -5.05 -20.77 -10.24
C PRO A 121 -6.47 -20.19 -10.14
N LYS A 122 -7.00 -19.71 -11.30
CA LYS A 122 -8.39 -19.30 -11.49
C LYS A 122 -9.11 -20.39 -12.27
N TYR A 123 -10.27 -20.80 -11.79
CA TYR A 123 -11.07 -21.89 -12.39
C TYR A 123 -12.32 -21.36 -13.07
N ASN A 124 -12.67 -21.95 -14.19
CA ASN A 124 -14.00 -21.78 -14.77
C ASN A 124 -15.00 -22.63 -13.96
N LEU A 125 -16.05 -21.98 -13.44
CA LEU A 125 -17.02 -22.63 -12.53
C LEU A 125 -17.88 -23.68 -13.22
N GLU A 126 -18.10 -23.56 -14.54
CA GLU A 126 -18.92 -24.52 -15.30
C GLU A 126 -18.10 -25.77 -15.67
N THR A 127 -16.85 -25.57 -16.10
CA THR A 127 -16.02 -26.65 -16.64
C THR A 127 -15.02 -27.23 -15.65
N GLY A 128 -14.76 -26.54 -14.53
CA GLY A 128 -13.72 -26.87 -13.55
C GLY A 128 -12.28 -26.75 -14.08
N GLN A 129 -12.10 -26.22 -15.30
CA GLN A 129 -10.78 -26.09 -15.89
C GLN A 129 -10.07 -24.80 -15.42
N ILE A 130 -8.74 -24.84 -15.38
CA ILE A 130 -7.93 -23.66 -15.12
C ILE A 130 -7.94 -22.75 -16.36
N VAL A 131 -8.45 -21.53 -16.20
CA VAL A 131 -8.58 -20.52 -17.27
C VAL A 131 -7.64 -19.33 -17.10
N GLY A 132 -7.02 -19.21 -15.96
CA GLY A 132 -6.09 -18.13 -15.62
C GLY A 132 -5.37 -18.42 -14.32
N ALA A 133 -4.54 -17.49 -13.90
CA ALA A 133 -3.92 -17.54 -12.58
C ALA A 133 -3.64 -16.13 -12.10
N GLU A 134 -3.36 -15.95 -10.81
CA GLU A 134 -2.91 -14.71 -10.21
C GLU A 134 -1.50 -14.86 -9.63
N ALA A 135 -0.63 -13.90 -9.92
CA ALA A 135 0.71 -13.83 -9.36
C ALA A 135 0.70 -13.01 -8.06
N LEU A 136 0.90 -13.70 -6.96
CA LEU A 136 0.92 -13.14 -5.63
C LEU A 136 2.35 -13.05 -5.13
N VAL A 137 2.84 -11.84 -4.88
CA VAL A 137 4.19 -11.65 -4.34
C VAL A 137 4.32 -12.22 -2.94
N ARG A 138 5.44 -12.89 -2.68
CA ARG A 138 5.86 -13.35 -1.33
C ARG A 138 7.33 -13.01 -1.15
N TRP A 139 7.67 -12.49 0.02
CA TRP A 139 9.05 -12.25 0.37
C TRP A 139 9.56 -13.40 1.24
N ILE A 140 10.39 -14.25 0.68
CA ILE A 140 10.95 -15.42 1.35
C ILE A 140 12.44 -15.15 1.58
N ARG A 141 12.82 -15.06 2.84
CA ARG A 141 14.21 -14.85 3.25
C ARG A 141 15.05 -16.11 3.07
N GLU A 142 16.36 -15.94 3.10
CA GLU A 142 17.31 -17.04 3.02
C GLU A 142 17.11 -18.11 4.11
N ASP A 143 16.69 -17.70 5.30
CA ASP A 143 16.36 -18.60 6.42
C ASP A 143 15.02 -19.34 6.26
N GLY A 144 14.32 -19.14 5.14
CA GLY A 144 13.02 -19.72 4.86
C GLY A 144 11.84 -18.99 5.51
N SER A 145 12.07 -17.94 6.31
CA SER A 145 11.00 -17.14 6.89
C SER A 145 10.30 -16.31 5.82
N MET A 146 8.96 -16.15 5.95
CA MET A 146 8.14 -15.38 5.02
C MET A 146 7.70 -14.07 5.64
N ILE A 147 7.87 -12.97 4.88
CA ILE A 147 7.25 -11.68 5.17
C ILE A 147 6.04 -11.55 4.26
N TYR A 148 4.88 -11.25 4.84
CA TYR A 148 3.62 -11.14 4.10
C TYR A 148 3.49 -9.78 3.40
N PRO A 149 2.75 -9.71 2.27
CA PRO A 149 2.53 -8.46 1.52
C PRO A 149 2.03 -7.29 2.38
N ASP A 150 1.11 -7.53 3.30
CA ASP A 150 0.55 -6.52 4.20
C ASP A 150 1.61 -5.82 5.08
N ASP A 151 2.75 -6.49 5.31
CA ASP A 151 3.85 -5.97 6.11
C ASP A 151 4.79 -5.06 5.31
N PHE A 152 4.98 -5.32 4.00
CA PHE A 152 5.98 -4.60 3.21
C PHE A 152 5.40 -3.72 2.09
N ILE A 153 4.28 -4.08 1.48
CA ILE A 153 3.68 -3.30 0.39
C ILE A 153 3.41 -1.85 0.81
N PRO A 154 2.76 -1.56 1.97
CA PRO A 154 2.52 -0.18 2.38
C PRO A 154 3.80 0.63 2.61
N ILE A 155 4.89 -0.03 2.99
CA ILE A 155 6.20 0.59 3.18
C ILE A 155 6.82 0.92 1.82
N PHE A 156 6.74 -0.01 0.87
CA PHE A 156 7.29 0.16 -0.48
C PHE A 156 6.52 1.18 -1.31
N GLU A 157 5.20 1.26 -1.15
CA GLU A 157 4.39 2.34 -1.74
C GLU A 157 4.80 3.72 -1.22
N LYS A 158 5.03 3.82 0.11
CA LYS A 158 5.42 5.08 0.75
C LYS A 158 6.80 5.57 0.30
N ASN A 159 7.77 4.67 0.12
CA ASN A 159 9.15 5.02 -0.26
C ASN A 159 9.44 4.88 -1.77
N GLY A 160 8.44 4.49 -2.58
CA GLY A 160 8.54 4.34 -4.03
C GLY A 160 9.18 3.04 -4.51
N PHE A 161 9.68 2.18 -3.61
CA PHE A 161 10.31 0.92 -4.00
C PHE A 161 9.34 -0.09 -4.62
N ILE A 162 8.03 0.12 -4.43
CA ILE A 162 6.98 -0.69 -5.05
C ILE A 162 7.11 -0.74 -6.57
N VAL A 163 7.54 0.34 -7.21
CA VAL A 163 7.75 0.43 -8.67
C VAL A 163 8.75 -0.63 -9.15
N GLU A 164 9.88 -0.74 -8.46
CA GLU A 164 10.90 -1.75 -8.81
C GLU A 164 10.40 -3.17 -8.53
N LEU A 165 9.63 -3.37 -7.45
CA LEU A 165 9.05 -4.66 -7.13
C LEU A 165 8.03 -5.11 -8.20
N ASP A 166 7.15 -4.22 -8.63
CA ASP A 166 6.10 -4.55 -9.62
C ASP A 166 6.73 -4.97 -10.96
N PHE A 167 7.73 -4.22 -11.44
CA PHE A 167 8.47 -4.60 -12.65
C PHE A 167 9.28 -5.90 -12.47
N PHE A 168 9.82 -6.14 -11.28
CA PHE A 168 10.52 -7.37 -10.97
C PHE A 168 9.55 -8.57 -11.05
N ILE A 169 8.38 -8.48 -10.44
CA ILE A 169 7.35 -9.53 -10.48
C ILE A 169 6.84 -9.76 -11.91
N LEU A 170 6.61 -8.70 -12.69
CA LEU A 170 6.28 -8.83 -14.11
C LEU A 170 7.37 -9.62 -14.85
N GLY A 171 8.65 -9.31 -14.62
CA GLY A 171 9.76 -10.05 -15.20
C GLY A 171 9.81 -11.51 -14.78
N GLU A 172 9.54 -11.83 -13.51
CA GLU A 172 9.47 -13.21 -13.01
C GLU A 172 8.33 -13.99 -13.68
N VAL A 173 7.15 -13.39 -13.82
CA VAL A 173 6.00 -14.00 -14.51
C VAL A 173 6.32 -14.22 -15.99
N CYS A 174 6.89 -13.25 -16.68
CA CYS A 174 7.30 -13.39 -18.07
C CYS A 174 8.31 -14.51 -18.26
N ARG A 175 9.33 -14.62 -17.39
CA ARG A 175 10.32 -15.69 -17.43
C ARG A 175 9.68 -17.07 -17.22
N MET A 176 8.70 -17.15 -16.31
CA MET A 176 7.97 -18.40 -16.07
C MET A 176 7.14 -18.81 -17.30
N ILE A 177 6.44 -17.87 -17.93
CA ILE A 177 5.66 -18.11 -19.15
C ILE A 177 6.60 -18.57 -20.28
N GLN A 178 7.71 -17.86 -20.50
CA GLN A 178 8.72 -18.22 -21.51
C GLN A 178 9.18 -19.67 -21.33
N ARG A 179 9.56 -20.07 -20.12
CA ARG A 179 9.99 -21.42 -19.81
C ARG A 179 8.92 -22.46 -20.16
N ARG A 180 7.66 -22.21 -19.75
CA ARG A 180 6.54 -23.13 -20.04
C ARG A 180 6.28 -23.26 -21.53
N LEU A 181 6.36 -22.18 -22.30
CA LEU A 181 6.20 -22.18 -23.75
C LEU A 181 7.34 -22.97 -24.44
N GLN A 182 8.59 -22.80 -24.00
CA GLN A 182 9.74 -23.57 -24.49
C GLN A 182 9.58 -25.06 -24.19
N GLU A 183 9.04 -25.40 -23.02
CA GLU A 183 8.71 -26.78 -22.64
C GLU A 183 7.44 -27.32 -23.33
N LYS A 184 6.79 -26.53 -24.20
CA LYS A 184 5.52 -26.84 -24.88
C LYS A 184 4.39 -27.19 -23.91
N ARG A 185 4.40 -26.62 -22.71
CA ARG A 185 3.36 -26.79 -21.72
C ARG A 185 2.24 -25.79 -21.95
N HIS A 186 1.03 -26.18 -21.58
CA HIS A 186 -0.12 -25.30 -21.61
C HIS A 186 0.11 -24.08 -20.73
N CYS A 187 -0.14 -22.87 -21.26
CA CYS A 187 -0.09 -21.60 -20.54
C CYS A 187 -1.48 -20.98 -20.49
N VAL A 188 -1.80 -20.39 -19.35
CA VAL A 188 -2.98 -19.56 -19.14
C VAL A 188 -2.53 -18.12 -18.85
N PRO A 189 -3.40 -17.15 -19.05
CA PRO A 189 -3.12 -15.76 -18.65
C PRO A 189 -2.85 -15.65 -17.15
N ILE A 190 -1.89 -14.81 -16.78
CA ILE A 190 -1.53 -14.58 -15.39
C ILE A 190 -1.77 -13.11 -15.08
N SER A 191 -2.59 -12.83 -14.06
CA SER A 191 -2.81 -11.49 -13.56
C SER A 191 -1.72 -11.07 -12.58
N ILE A 192 -1.35 -9.80 -12.64
CA ILE A 192 -0.29 -9.19 -11.84
C ILE A 192 -0.82 -7.88 -11.29
N ASN A 193 -0.84 -7.77 -9.96
CA ASN A 193 -1.24 -6.55 -9.27
C ASN A 193 -0.31 -5.40 -9.63
N GLN A 194 -0.88 -4.22 -9.87
CA GLN A 194 -0.16 -2.98 -10.17
C GLN A 194 -0.43 -1.95 -9.10
N SER A 195 0.63 -1.35 -8.57
CA SER A 195 0.48 -0.26 -7.63
C SER A 195 0.10 1.04 -8.33
N ARG A 196 -0.64 1.90 -7.61
CA ARG A 196 -0.97 3.24 -8.10
C ARG A 196 0.28 4.08 -8.40
N VAL A 197 1.34 3.91 -7.62
CA VAL A 197 2.60 4.65 -7.79
C VAL A 197 3.23 4.34 -9.14
N LEU A 198 3.16 3.07 -9.55
CA LEU A 198 3.69 2.61 -10.83
C LEU A 198 3.02 3.29 -12.04
N LEU A 199 1.71 3.53 -11.95
CA LEU A 199 0.94 4.15 -13.04
C LEU A 199 1.32 5.63 -13.31
N GLN A 200 2.03 6.26 -12.37
CA GLN A 200 2.53 7.63 -12.52
C GLN A 200 3.90 7.69 -13.21
N GLU A 201 4.52 6.54 -13.48
CA GLU A 201 5.80 6.45 -14.18
C GLU A 201 5.65 6.78 -15.67
N LYS A 202 6.36 7.80 -16.13
CA LYS A 202 6.28 8.29 -17.54
C LYS A 202 6.62 7.22 -18.57
N ASP A 203 7.52 6.29 -18.22
CA ASP A 203 8.01 5.25 -19.11
C ASP A 203 7.33 3.91 -18.90
N TYR A 204 6.20 3.86 -18.18
CA TYR A 204 5.54 2.62 -17.77
C TYR A 204 5.24 1.69 -18.96
N VAL A 205 4.53 2.18 -19.98
CA VAL A 205 4.18 1.40 -21.17
C VAL A 205 5.42 0.84 -21.85
N LYS A 206 6.46 1.67 -22.01
CA LYS A 206 7.72 1.26 -22.62
C LYS A 206 8.42 0.18 -21.80
N ARG A 207 8.53 0.35 -20.48
CA ARG A 207 9.17 -0.64 -19.59
C ARG A 207 8.44 -1.98 -19.63
N VAL A 208 7.10 -1.98 -19.63
CA VAL A 208 6.30 -3.20 -19.80
C VAL A 208 6.61 -3.87 -21.14
N ALA A 209 6.57 -3.11 -22.24
CA ALA A 209 6.87 -3.64 -23.58
C ALA A 209 8.30 -4.22 -23.68
N ASP A 210 9.29 -3.54 -23.08
CA ASP A 210 10.68 -4.00 -23.06
C ASP A 210 10.84 -5.31 -22.28
N ILE A 211 10.12 -5.48 -21.16
CA ILE A 211 10.12 -6.74 -20.38
C ILE A 211 9.48 -7.87 -21.18
N LEU A 212 8.33 -7.65 -21.82
CA LEU A 212 7.69 -8.64 -22.66
C LEU A 212 8.62 -9.09 -23.80
N LYS A 213 9.28 -8.13 -24.46
CA LYS A 213 10.25 -8.39 -25.52
C LYS A 213 11.46 -9.17 -25.01
N LYS A 214 12.00 -8.80 -23.86
CA LYS A 214 13.17 -9.46 -23.22
C LYS A 214 12.94 -10.96 -23.02
N TYR A 215 11.73 -11.35 -22.63
CA TYR A 215 11.37 -12.75 -22.35
C TYR A 215 10.58 -13.42 -23.47
N ASP A 216 10.45 -12.77 -24.63
CA ASP A 216 9.64 -13.28 -25.75
C ASP A 216 8.25 -13.76 -25.30
N THR A 217 7.62 -12.96 -24.41
CA THR A 217 6.34 -13.31 -23.81
C THR A 217 5.19 -12.75 -24.64
N PRO A 218 4.29 -13.60 -25.20
CA PRO A 218 3.12 -13.09 -25.88
C PRO A 218 2.20 -12.32 -24.95
N PRO A 219 1.83 -11.07 -25.26
CA PRO A 219 1.08 -10.18 -24.36
C PRO A 219 -0.25 -10.75 -23.85
N ARG A 220 -0.91 -11.62 -24.66
CA ARG A 220 -2.17 -12.31 -24.29
C ARG A 220 -2.09 -13.14 -23.01
N TYR A 221 -0.90 -13.47 -22.53
CA TYR A 221 -0.68 -14.20 -21.28
C TYR A 221 -0.50 -13.27 -20.07
N ILE A 222 -0.51 -11.97 -20.28
CA ILE A 222 -0.39 -10.98 -19.21
C ILE A 222 -1.75 -10.30 -19.01
N GLU A 223 -2.17 -10.22 -17.75
CA GLU A 223 -3.28 -9.45 -17.26
C GLU A 223 -2.76 -8.51 -16.18
N LEU A 224 -3.03 -7.22 -16.29
CA LEU A 224 -2.64 -6.23 -15.29
C LEU A 224 -3.86 -5.90 -14.45
N GLU A 225 -3.68 -5.88 -13.13
CA GLU A 225 -4.77 -5.81 -12.18
C GLU A 225 -4.68 -4.55 -11.34
N LEU A 226 -5.77 -3.80 -11.26
CA LEU A 226 -5.89 -2.56 -10.53
C LEU A 226 -6.98 -2.69 -9.46
N THR A 227 -6.73 -2.17 -8.26
CA THR A 227 -7.77 -2.08 -7.24
C THR A 227 -8.70 -0.89 -7.52
N GLU A 228 -9.97 -1.01 -7.14
CA GLU A 228 -10.98 0.04 -7.29
C GLU A 228 -10.54 1.42 -6.72
N ARG A 229 -9.71 1.43 -5.69
CA ARG A 229 -9.26 2.66 -5.01
C ARG A 229 -8.41 3.60 -5.87
N ILE A 230 -7.91 3.13 -7.03
CA ILE A 230 -7.10 3.93 -7.96
C ILE A 230 -7.90 5.03 -8.63
N PHE A 231 -9.21 4.89 -8.73
CA PHE A 231 -10.11 5.70 -9.56
C PHE A 231 -10.56 7.04 -8.95
N ARG A 232 -9.81 7.61 -8.01
CA ARG A 232 -10.17 8.89 -7.36
C ARG A 232 -9.67 10.14 -8.06
N ASP A 233 -8.76 10.00 -9.04
CA ASP A 233 -8.11 11.12 -9.74
C ASP A 233 -8.52 11.19 -11.22
N ASP A 234 -7.89 12.08 -11.99
CA ASP A 234 -8.12 12.23 -13.42
C ASP A 234 -7.84 10.92 -14.17
N LEU A 235 -8.89 10.37 -14.79
CA LEU A 235 -8.85 9.07 -15.47
C LEU A 235 -8.33 9.15 -16.91
N THR A 236 -8.15 10.35 -17.45
CA THR A 236 -7.81 10.54 -18.87
C THR A 236 -6.46 9.93 -19.21
N ASP A 237 -5.44 10.22 -18.41
CA ASP A 237 -4.10 9.68 -18.62
C ASP A 237 -4.04 8.17 -18.35
N LEU A 238 -4.79 7.71 -17.35
CA LEU A 238 -4.92 6.29 -17.03
C LEU A 238 -5.58 5.53 -18.18
N ALA A 239 -6.70 6.01 -18.70
CA ALA A 239 -7.41 5.39 -19.82
C ALA A 239 -6.53 5.30 -21.08
N LYS A 240 -5.76 6.36 -21.37
CA LYS A 240 -4.81 6.38 -22.49
C LYS A 240 -3.73 5.31 -22.31
N MET A 241 -3.08 5.27 -21.17
CA MET A 241 -2.03 4.30 -20.85
C MET A 241 -2.56 2.86 -20.89
N MET A 242 -3.75 2.61 -20.31
CA MET A 242 -4.41 1.31 -20.39
C MET A 242 -4.71 0.92 -21.85
N GLY A 243 -5.18 1.88 -22.66
CA GLY A 243 -5.43 1.68 -24.09
C GLY A 243 -4.19 1.33 -24.88
N GLU A 244 -3.04 1.96 -24.61
CA GLU A 244 -1.76 1.66 -25.24
C GLU A 244 -1.32 0.21 -24.94
N LEU A 245 -1.41 -0.24 -23.69
CA LEU A 245 -1.08 -1.61 -23.30
C LEU A 245 -2.08 -2.65 -23.85
N ARG A 246 -3.36 -2.29 -23.90
CA ARG A 246 -4.38 -3.14 -24.54
C ARG A 246 -4.15 -3.33 -26.03
N ASN A 247 -3.67 -2.30 -26.73
CA ASN A 247 -3.27 -2.39 -28.14
C ASN A 247 -2.08 -3.32 -28.36
N LEU A 248 -1.22 -3.52 -27.35
CA LEU A 248 -0.18 -4.54 -27.37
C LEU A 248 -0.75 -5.98 -27.16
N GLY A 249 -2.00 -6.11 -26.70
CA GLY A 249 -2.67 -7.37 -26.41
C GLY A 249 -2.65 -7.78 -24.94
N ILE A 250 -2.32 -6.87 -24.01
CA ILE A 250 -2.42 -7.05 -22.56
C ILE A 250 -3.86 -6.80 -22.15
N ARG A 251 -4.38 -7.58 -21.18
CA ARG A 251 -5.70 -7.39 -20.59
C ARG A 251 -5.62 -6.64 -19.28
N TRP A 252 -6.72 -5.98 -18.95
CA TRP A 252 -6.89 -5.28 -17.68
C TRP A 252 -8.01 -5.88 -16.84
N SER A 253 -7.76 -6.05 -15.55
CA SER A 253 -8.77 -6.42 -14.57
C SER A 253 -8.86 -5.39 -13.44
N ILE A 254 -10.07 -5.25 -12.89
CA ILE A 254 -10.34 -4.49 -11.68
C ILE A 254 -10.56 -5.47 -10.54
N ASP A 255 -9.81 -5.29 -9.45
CA ASP A 255 -9.95 -6.07 -8.22
C ASP A 255 -10.71 -5.33 -7.12
N ASP A 256 -11.21 -6.09 -6.15
CA ASP A 256 -11.98 -5.60 -4.99
C ASP A 256 -13.22 -4.78 -5.41
N PHE A 257 -13.82 -5.09 -6.56
CA PHE A 257 -14.97 -4.34 -7.05
C PHE A 257 -16.18 -4.50 -6.13
N GLY A 258 -16.75 -3.35 -5.72
CA GLY A 258 -17.90 -3.27 -4.80
C GLY A 258 -17.54 -2.87 -3.38
N THR A 259 -16.24 -2.73 -3.04
CA THR A 259 -15.80 -2.29 -1.69
C THR A 259 -15.74 -0.77 -1.53
N GLY A 260 -15.90 -0.02 -2.61
CA GLY A 260 -15.79 1.44 -2.64
C GLY A 260 -16.97 2.14 -3.31
N TYR A 261 -16.74 3.42 -3.66
CA TYR A 261 -17.71 4.24 -4.38
C TYR A 261 -17.63 3.97 -5.91
N SER A 262 -17.65 2.71 -6.32
CA SER A 262 -17.64 2.38 -7.75
C SER A 262 -18.84 2.99 -8.43
N SER A 263 -18.63 4.01 -9.21
CA SER A 263 -19.65 4.39 -10.17
C SER A 263 -19.52 3.47 -11.40
N LEU A 264 -20.60 2.83 -11.84
CA LEU A 264 -20.69 2.14 -13.14
C LEU A 264 -20.20 3.03 -14.31
N ASN A 265 -20.09 4.34 -14.08
CA ASN A 265 -19.51 5.29 -15.02
C ASN A 265 -18.02 5.06 -15.25
N LEU A 266 -17.27 4.61 -14.25
CA LEU A 266 -15.84 4.29 -14.40
C LEU A 266 -15.61 3.17 -15.42
N LEU A 267 -16.47 2.15 -15.41
CA LEU A 267 -16.38 1.04 -16.37
C LEU A 267 -16.66 1.45 -17.82
N LYS A 268 -17.30 2.61 -18.02
CA LYS A 268 -17.52 3.15 -19.38
C LYS A 268 -16.31 3.88 -19.92
N GLU A 269 -15.49 4.44 -19.05
CA GLU A 269 -14.36 5.30 -19.42
C GLU A 269 -13.05 4.51 -19.56
N LEU A 270 -12.93 3.38 -18.87
CA LEU A 270 -11.72 2.59 -18.85
C LEU A 270 -11.83 1.32 -19.70
N PRO A 271 -10.76 0.95 -20.43
CA PRO A 271 -10.73 -0.26 -21.25
C PRO A 271 -10.47 -1.52 -20.40
N VAL A 272 -11.41 -1.86 -19.53
CA VAL A 272 -11.37 -3.02 -18.63
C VAL A 272 -11.93 -4.25 -19.33
N ASP A 273 -11.27 -5.39 -19.15
CA ASP A 273 -11.66 -6.67 -19.76
C ASP A 273 -12.30 -7.62 -18.72
N ILE A 274 -11.95 -7.49 -17.43
CA ILE A 274 -12.35 -8.42 -16.37
C ILE A 274 -12.67 -7.63 -15.10
N ILE A 275 -13.71 -8.05 -14.38
CA ILE A 275 -14.08 -7.51 -13.06
C ILE A 275 -13.99 -8.66 -12.06
N LYS A 276 -13.25 -8.47 -10.96
CA LYS A 276 -13.18 -9.36 -9.82
C LYS A 276 -14.04 -8.80 -8.70
N ILE A 277 -15.10 -9.53 -8.37
CA ILE A 277 -16.02 -9.15 -7.31
C ILE A 277 -15.40 -9.52 -5.96
N ASP A 278 -15.32 -8.57 -5.02
CA ASP A 278 -14.82 -8.82 -3.68
C ASP A 278 -15.75 -9.77 -2.91
N LYS A 279 -15.13 -10.61 -2.06
CA LYS A 279 -15.87 -11.60 -1.28
C LYS A 279 -16.91 -10.96 -0.34
N SER A 280 -16.62 -9.78 0.22
CA SER A 280 -17.56 -9.08 1.11
C SER A 280 -18.88 -8.76 0.42
N PHE A 281 -18.85 -8.53 -0.90
CA PHE A 281 -20.05 -8.31 -1.70
C PHE A 281 -20.93 -9.58 -1.76
N LEU A 282 -20.34 -10.78 -1.78
CA LEU A 282 -21.06 -12.04 -1.75
C LEU A 282 -21.61 -12.35 -0.36
N ASP A 283 -20.86 -12.04 0.70
CA ASP A 283 -21.30 -12.24 2.08
C ASP A 283 -22.53 -11.36 2.43
N GLU A 284 -22.60 -10.13 1.91
CA GLU A 284 -23.76 -9.25 2.06
C GLU A 284 -25.01 -9.74 1.30
N THR A 285 -24.84 -10.48 0.19
CA THR A 285 -25.94 -10.97 -0.64
C THR A 285 -26.65 -12.18 -0.03
N GLU A 286 -26.01 -12.95 0.83
CA GLU A 286 -26.67 -14.05 1.54
C GLU A 286 -27.71 -13.56 2.57
N SER A 287 -27.57 -12.30 3.02
CA SER A 287 -28.41 -11.71 4.07
C SER A 287 -29.63 -10.93 3.59
N SER A 288 -29.76 -10.64 2.29
CA SER A 288 -30.82 -9.80 1.73
C SER A 288 -31.34 -10.32 0.39
N GLU A 289 -32.70 -10.48 0.25
CA GLU A 289 -33.31 -10.87 -1.04
C GLU A 289 -33.06 -9.85 -2.16
N THR A 290 -32.91 -8.58 -1.84
CA THR A 290 -32.65 -7.52 -2.81
C THR A 290 -31.24 -7.61 -3.40
N SER A 291 -30.29 -8.11 -2.66
CA SER A 291 -28.89 -8.25 -3.10
C SER A 291 -28.71 -9.42 -4.09
N LYS A 292 -29.56 -10.44 -4.03
CA LYS A 292 -29.54 -11.60 -4.96
C LYS A 292 -29.89 -11.23 -6.41
N ILE A 293 -30.44 -10.03 -6.65
CA ILE A 293 -30.89 -9.58 -7.97
C ILE A 293 -29.74 -8.85 -8.72
N ILE A 294 -28.62 -8.52 -8.03
CA ILE A 294 -27.54 -7.70 -8.58
C ILE A 294 -26.39 -8.58 -9.13
N ILE A 295 -26.35 -9.85 -8.83
CA ILE A 295 -25.43 -10.84 -9.38
C ILE A 295 -26.08 -11.58 -10.56
#